data_77864753039626c0fd9d94ed9f4c9f65
#
_entry.id   77864753039626c0fd9d94ed9f4c9f65
#
_cell.length_a   1.000
_cell.length_b   1.000
_cell.length_c   1.000
_cell.angle_alpha   90.00
_cell.angle_beta   90.00
_cell.angle_gamma   90.00
#
_symmetry.space_group_name_H-M   'P 1'
#
loop_
_entity.id
_entity.type
_entity.pdbx_description
1 polymer ?
#
loop_
_entity_poly.entity_id
_entity_poly.type
_entity_poly.pdbx_seq_one_letter_code
_entity_poly.pdbx_strand_id
1 'polypeptide(L)'
;MATIQQFTYSGRNSAGKIIKGSMEAPSEAAVVSRMAAMSLSPITISKSSENKGLKREISLPGFKKKIKLKELAIMSRQMATMIGAGLSVLRSLDILADQTENRSLAKVIGQVHDDVETGISTSDAFAKHPLVFPLLMISMIRAGEAGGFLEGALDSIAVNFEKEVKLKGKIKSALTYPVIVLIMSLVSVATMLIFIVPVFQKMFSSLGGKLPLPTMMLVYMSRAMVWVVPLVIVLGIAFSFWWPEHKNTEPVRRRVDTIKLKLPVFGLLIKKIAIARFSRNFSDMIHAGVPILAALNIVGETSGNWVIQDSLKKVAASVREGNSISGPLANYPVFPPMVVQMIAVGEDAGSLEVMLNKIADFYDQEVESATEQLTAMIEPLMVAFLGVVIGGMVIALYLPIFNISKLIK
;
A
#
# COMPACT_ATOMS: atom_id res chain seq x y z
N MET A 1 -5.58 -49.54 20.52
CA MET A 1 -6.70 -49.13 19.68
C MET A 1 -6.24 -49.09 18.26
N ALA A 2 -6.90 -49.85 17.33
CA ALA A 2 -6.47 -49.86 15.92
C ALA A 2 -6.77 -48.48 15.28
N THR A 3 -5.74 -47.82 14.76
CA THR A 3 -5.86 -46.51 14.07
C THR A 3 -6.65 -46.72 12.79
N ILE A 4 -7.83 -46.11 12.67
CA ILE A 4 -8.62 -46.10 11.44
C ILE A 4 -7.87 -45.25 10.40
N GLN A 5 -7.62 -45.81 9.23
CA GLN A 5 -6.92 -45.14 8.13
C GLN A 5 -7.83 -45.07 6.90
N GLN A 6 -7.70 -44.02 6.11
CA GLN A 6 -8.47 -43.87 4.87
C GLN A 6 -7.72 -44.52 3.69
N PHE A 7 -8.43 -45.39 2.95
CA PHE A 7 -7.92 -46.09 1.77
C PHE A 7 -8.70 -45.67 0.52
N THR A 8 -8.00 -45.45 -0.56
CA THR A 8 -8.60 -45.30 -1.89
C THR A 8 -8.55 -46.59 -2.62
N TYR A 9 -9.66 -47.05 -3.17
CA TYR A 9 -9.75 -48.33 -3.89
C TYR A 9 -10.28 -48.14 -5.32
N SER A 10 -9.84 -49.03 -6.21
CA SER A 10 -10.47 -49.23 -7.50
C SER A 10 -10.80 -50.72 -7.65
N GLY A 11 -12.03 -51.04 -8.03
CA GLY A 11 -12.51 -52.39 -8.21
C GLY A 11 -13.39 -52.52 -9.44
N ARG A 12 -13.51 -53.76 -9.95
CA ARG A 12 -14.36 -54.07 -11.09
C ARG A 12 -15.63 -54.76 -10.60
N ASN A 13 -16.80 -54.29 -11.05
CA ASN A 13 -18.07 -54.93 -10.74
C ASN A 13 -18.34 -56.11 -11.69
N SER A 14 -19.40 -56.91 -11.44
CA SER A 14 -19.82 -58.04 -12.29
C SER A 14 -20.13 -57.71 -13.71
N ALA A 15 -20.40 -56.44 -14.05
CA ALA A 15 -20.64 -55.91 -15.37
C ALA A 15 -19.34 -55.42 -16.07
N GLY A 16 -18.15 -55.64 -15.50
CA GLY A 16 -16.84 -55.25 -16.07
C GLY A 16 -16.47 -53.78 -15.88
N LYS A 17 -17.33 -52.93 -15.28
CA LYS A 17 -17.10 -51.51 -15.09
C LYS A 17 -16.18 -51.24 -13.88
N ILE A 18 -15.19 -50.37 -14.04
CA ILE A 18 -14.29 -49.96 -12.96
C ILE A 18 -15.00 -48.88 -12.09
N ILE A 19 -15.11 -49.18 -10.79
CA ILE A 19 -15.63 -48.30 -9.75
C ILE A 19 -14.48 -47.88 -8.88
N LYS A 20 -14.33 -46.57 -8.64
CA LYS A 20 -13.34 -46.00 -7.73
C LYS A 20 -14.05 -45.37 -6.55
N GLY A 21 -13.48 -45.51 -5.34
CA GLY A 21 -14.03 -44.94 -4.14
C GLY A 21 -12.99 -44.81 -3.03
N SER A 22 -13.38 -44.25 -1.89
CA SER A 22 -12.58 -44.19 -0.68
C SER A 22 -13.37 -44.78 0.49
N MET A 23 -12.71 -45.49 1.40
CA MET A 23 -13.31 -45.98 2.64
C MET A 23 -12.31 -45.99 3.78
N GLU A 24 -12.84 -45.87 4.98
CA GLU A 24 -12.07 -45.96 6.22
C GLU A 24 -12.00 -47.42 6.68
N ALA A 25 -10.81 -47.90 6.95
CA ALA A 25 -10.58 -49.27 7.44
C ALA A 25 -9.34 -49.32 8.33
N PRO A 26 -9.26 -50.30 9.26
CA PRO A 26 -8.09 -50.49 10.11
C PRO A 26 -6.91 -51.13 9.38
N SER A 27 -7.13 -51.77 8.22
CA SER A 27 -6.09 -52.40 7.40
C SER A 27 -6.55 -52.57 5.96
N GLU A 28 -5.58 -52.80 5.05
CA GLU A 28 -5.85 -53.12 3.64
C GLU A 28 -6.68 -54.38 3.45
N ALA A 29 -6.46 -55.40 4.29
CA ALA A 29 -7.26 -56.61 4.31
C ALA A 29 -8.77 -56.34 4.65
N ALA A 30 -9.02 -55.41 5.51
CA ALA A 30 -10.40 -55.00 5.84
C ALA A 30 -11.06 -54.28 4.67
N VAL A 31 -10.30 -53.52 3.85
CA VAL A 31 -10.78 -52.90 2.59
C VAL A 31 -11.15 -53.99 1.57
N VAL A 32 -10.29 -55.01 1.38
CA VAL A 32 -10.56 -56.11 0.46
C VAL A 32 -11.86 -56.85 0.85
N SER A 33 -12.03 -57.19 2.15
CA SER A 33 -13.24 -57.84 2.63
C SER A 33 -14.51 -57.01 2.39
N ARG A 34 -14.44 -55.71 2.59
CA ARG A 34 -15.59 -54.82 2.30
C ARG A 34 -15.87 -54.68 0.80
N MET A 35 -14.83 -54.65 -0.04
CA MET A 35 -15.00 -54.64 -1.48
C MET A 35 -15.63 -55.94 -2.00
N ALA A 36 -15.23 -57.08 -1.45
CA ALA A 36 -15.86 -58.36 -1.75
C ALA A 36 -17.35 -58.42 -1.37
N ALA A 37 -17.73 -57.85 -0.19
CA ALA A 37 -19.11 -57.71 0.20
C ALA A 37 -19.94 -56.80 -0.70
N MET A 38 -19.29 -55.82 -1.42
CA MET A 38 -19.87 -54.96 -2.44
C MET A 38 -19.87 -55.53 -3.84
N SER A 39 -19.48 -56.84 -4.01
CA SER A 39 -19.33 -57.51 -5.29
C SER A 39 -18.32 -56.83 -6.23
N LEU A 40 -17.27 -56.22 -5.67
CA LEU A 40 -16.21 -55.56 -6.39
C LEU A 40 -14.91 -56.40 -6.30
N SER A 41 -14.37 -56.79 -7.44
CA SER A 41 -13.04 -57.39 -7.52
C SER A 41 -11.96 -56.31 -7.40
N PRO A 42 -11.04 -56.36 -6.42
CA PRO A 42 -10.06 -55.30 -6.21
C PRO A 42 -9.03 -55.30 -7.36
N ILE A 43 -8.75 -54.11 -7.89
CA ILE A 43 -7.70 -53.86 -8.89
C ILE A 43 -6.52 -53.16 -8.24
N THR A 44 -6.79 -52.11 -7.44
CA THR A 44 -5.74 -51.36 -6.76
C THR A 44 -6.31 -50.83 -5.43
N ILE A 45 -5.55 -51.00 -4.36
CA ILE A 45 -5.82 -50.43 -3.05
C ILE A 45 -4.56 -49.67 -2.65
N SER A 46 -4.72 -48.43 -2.29
CA SER A 46 -3.63 -47.59 -1.79
C SER A 46 -4.07 -46.85 -0.53
N LYS A 47 -3.18 -46.76 0.46
CA LYS A 47 -3.40 -45.91 1.60
C LYS A 47 -3.53 -44.48 1.08
N SER A 48 -4.63 -43.84 1.36
CA SER A 48 -4.74 -42.40 1.18
C SER A 48 -3.80 -41.78 2.20
N SER A 49 -2.56 -41.48 1.80
CA SER A 49 -1.82 -40.44 2.50
C SER A 49 -2.71 -39.21 2.44
N GLU A 50 -3.02 -38.58 3.58
CA GLU A 50 -3.83 -37.39 3.66
C GLU A 50 -3.76 -36.61 2.36
N ASN A 51 -4.84 -36.71 1.58
CA ASN A 51 -4.95 -35.93 0.36
C ASN A 51 -4.95 -34.47 0.81
N LYS A 52 -3.80 -33.85 0.80
CA LYS A 52 -3.66 -32.46 0.36
C LYS A 52 -4.21 -32.44 -1.06
N GLY A 53 -5.54 -32.67 -1.16
CA GLY A 53 -6.25 -32.65 -2.42
C GLY A 53 -6.01 -31.31 -3.04
N LEU A 54 -5.55 -31.28 -4.28
CA LEU A 54 -5.72 -30.33 -5.40
C LEU A 54 -5.97 -28.84 -5.10
N LYS A 55 -5.73 -28.40 -3.87
CA LYS A 55 -5.35 -27.05 -3.47
C LYS A 55 -3.82 -27.00 -3.30
N ARG A 56 -3.09 -27.54 -4.28
CA ARG A 56 -1.74 -27.09 -4.51
C ARG A 56 -1.93 -25.65 -5.02
N GLU A 57 -2.08 -24.72 -4.05
CA GLU A 57 -1.79 -23.33 -4.34
C GLU A 57 -0.40 -23.37 -4.95
N ILE A 58 -0.34 -23.10 -6.25
CA ILE A 58 0.89 -22.73 -6.93
C ILE A 58 1.30 -21.43 -6.24
N SER A 59 1.97 -21.55 -5.09
CA SER A 59 2.69 -20.45 -4.50
C SER A 59 3.86 -20.22 -5.43
N LEU A 60 3.63 -19.43 -6.47
CA LEU A 60 4.71 -18.86 -7.26
C LEU A 60 5.63 -18.18 -6.24
N PRO A 61 6.91 -18.62 -6.14
CA PRO A 61 7.85 -17.98 -5.24
C PRO A 61 7.97 -16.52 -5.69
N GLY A 62 7.41 -15.59 -4.89
CA GLY A 62 7.38 -14.16 -5.19
C GLY A 62 6.03 -13.47 -4.94
N PHE A 63 4.89 -14.13 -4.94
CA PHE A 63 3.58 -13.56 -4.68
C PHE A 63 3.09 -13.77 -3.23
N LYS A 64 3.90 -13.38 -2.23
CA LYS A 64 3.36 -13.19 -0.89
C LYS A 64 2.44 -11.97 -0.93
N LYS A 65 1.15 -12.15 -0.68
CA LYS A 65 0.18 -11.06 -0.65
C LYS A 65 0.64 -10.02 0.37
N LYS A 66 1.00 -8.83 -0.11
CA LYS A 66 1.52 -7.76 0.75
C LYS A 66 0.44 -7.35 1.74
N ILE A 67 0.79 -7.30 3.02
CA ILE A 67 -0.09 -6.86 4.10
C ILE A 67 -0.33 -5.35 3.92
N LYS A 68 -1.61 -4.95 3.89
CA LYS A 68 -2.04 -3.56 3.69
C LYS A 68 -2.37 -2.92 5.04
N LEU A 69 -2.20 -1.62 5.13
CA LEU A 69 -2.56 -0.85 6.33
C LEU A 69 -4.03 -1.07 6.76
N LYS A 70 -4.95 -1.24 5.79
CA LYS A 70 -6.36 -1.55 6.08
C LYS A 70 -6.52 -2.85 6.88
N GLU A 71 -5.72 -3.86 6.59
CA GLU A 71 -5.75 -5.15 7.29
C GLU A 71 -5.23 -4.99 8.73
N LEU A 72 -4.19 -4.17 8.92
CA LEU A 72 -3.71 -3.82 10.26
C LEU A 72 -4.73 -3.00 11.05
N ALA A 73 -5.42 -2.06 10.41
CA ALA A 73 -6.48 -1.28 11.06
C ALA A 73 -7.62 -2.19 11.55
N ILE A 74 -8.07 -3.13 10.72
CA ILE A 74 -9.11 -4.11 11.10
C ILE A 74 -8.62 -5.01 12.26
N MET A 75 -7.41 -5.55 12.14
CA MET A 75 -6.80 -6.38 13.18
C MET A 75 -6.69 -5.63 14.51
N SER A 76 -6.19 -4.39 14.49
CA SER A 76 -6.03 -3.57 15.71
C SER A 76 -7.38 -3.24 16.34
N ARG A 77 -8.41 -2.93 15.53
CA ARG A 77 -9.77 -2.68 16.03
C ARG A 77 -10.39 -3.93 16.67
N GLN A 78 -10.24 -5.07 16.02
CA GLN A 78 -10.73 -6.34 16.58
C GLN A 78 -10.01 -6.70 17.88
N MET A 79 -8.68 -6.54 17.92
CA MET A 79 -7.88 -6.79 19.11
C MET A 79 -8.27 -5.86 20.27
N ALA A 80 -8.41 -4.54 20.00
CA ALA A 80 -8.87 -3.57 20.99
C ALA A 80 -10.26 -3.94 21.55
N THR A 81 -11.20 -4.29 20.67
CA THR A 81 -12.56 -4.66 21.06
C THR A 81 -12.59 -5.94 21.92
N MET A 82 -11.80 -6.95 21.55
CA MET A 82 -11.75 -8.22 22.31
C MET A 82 -11.12 -8.01 23.69
N ILE A 83 -10.03 -7.26 23.79
CA ILE A 83 -9.36 -6.97 25.07
C ILE A 83 -10.24 -6.06 25.94
N GLY A 84 -10.92 -5.05 25.37
CA GLY A 84 -11.90 -4.22 26.06
C GLY A 84 -13.13 -5.00 26.56
N ALA A 85 -13.48 -6.09 25.88
CA ALA A 85 -14.50 -7.03 26.35
C ALA A 85 -13.99 -8.03 27.43
N GLY A 86 -12.72 -7.90 27.85
CA GLY A 86 -12.13 -8.74 28.91
C GLY A 86 -11.49 -10.04 28.43
N LEU A 87 -11.32 -10.25 27.12
CA LEU A 87 -10.57 -11.40 26.61
C LEU A 87 -9.07 -11.21 26.88
N SER A 88 -8.38 -12.32 27.18
CA SER A 88 -6.92 -12.28 27.29
C SER A 88 -6.25 -12.00 25.93
N VAL A 89 -5.02 -11.45 25.96
CA VAL A 89 -4.21 -11.20 24.76
C VAL A 89 -4.04 -12.48 23.94
N LEU A 90 -3.68 -13.60 24.58
CA LEU A 90 -3.50 -14.90 23.93
C LEU A 90 -4.77 -15.34 23.20
N ARG A 91 -5.93 -15.28 23.86
CA ARG A 91 -7.19 -15.69 23.23
C ARG A 91 -7.57 -14.76 22.06
N SER A 92 -7.29 -13.48 22.19
CA SER A 92 -7.53 -12.52 21.12
C SER A 92 -6.63 -12.78 19.90
N LEU A 93 -5.34 -13.10 20.12
CA LEU A 93 -4.39 -13.46 19.05
C LEU A 93 -4.78 -14.78 18.35
N ASP A 94 -5.22 -15.79 19.10
CA ASP A 94 -5.71 -17.05 18.57
C ASP A 94 -6.91 -16.83 17.60
N ILE A 95 -7.93 -16.09 18.05
CA ILE A 95 -9.10 -15.73 17.23
C ILE A 95 -8.68 -14.94 15.98
N LEU A 96 -7.77 -13.98 16.13
CA LEU A 96 -7.29 -13.17 15.01
C LEU A 96 -6.50 -14.00 13.98
N ALA A 97 -5.68 -14.96 14.43
CA ALA A 97 -4.95 -15.85 13.56
C ALA A 97 -5.90 -16.69 12.69
N ASP A 98 -6.98 -17.18 13.27
CA ASP A 98 -7.99 -18.00 12.58
C ASP A 98 -8.88 -17.18 11.64
N GLN A 99 -9.28 -15.96 12.03
CA GLN A 99 -10.27 -15.15 11.29
C GLN A 99 -9.66 -14.22 10.26
N THR A 100 -8.33 -14.02 10.25
CA THR A 100 -7.69 -13.09 9.34
C THR A 100 -7.67 -13.64 7.90
N GLU A 101 -8.34 -12.95 6.96
CA GLU A 101 -8.42 -13.36 5.55
C GLU A 101 -7.06 -13.37 4.84
N ASN A 102 -6.15 -12.45 5.21
CA ASN A 102 -4.80 -12.41 4.65
C ASN A 102 -3.93 -13.47 5.31
N ARG A 103 -3.69 -14.57 4.61
CA ARG A 103 -2.87 -15.69 5.11
C ARG A 103 -1.46 -15.31 5.57
N SER A 104 -0.87 -14.25 4.97
CA SER A 104 0.46 -13.77 5.39
C SER A 104 0.36 -13.09 6.75
N LEU A 105 -0.70 -12.31 6.99
CA LEU A 105 -0.95 -11.68 8.28
C LEU A 105 -1.37 -12.72 9.32
N ALA A 106 -2.27 -13.62 8.99
CA ALA A 106 -2.70 -14.72 9.87
C ALA A 106 -1.51 -15.55 10.39
N LYS A 107 -0.58 -15.90 9.49
CA LYS A 107 0.64 -16.62 9.87
C LYS A 107 1.52 -15.82 10.84
N VAL A 108 1.66 -14.51 10.61
CA VAL A 108 2.46 -13.65 11.50
C VAL A 108 1.78 -13.49 12.85
N ILE A 109 0.44 -13.34 12.90
CA ILE A 109 -0.32 -13.29 14.15
C ILE A 109 -0.16 -14.61 14.93
N GLY A 110 -0.21 -15.76 14.25
CA GLY A 110 0.04 -17.06 14.88
C GLY A 110 1.45 -17.15 15.47
N GLN A 111 2.48 -16.61 14.80
CA GLN A 111 3.83 -16.56 15.35
C GLN A 111 3.93 -15.64 16.58
N VAL A 112 3.21 -14.50 16.57
CA VAL A 112 3.12 -13.61 17.73
C VAL A 112 2.40 -14.32 18.89
N HIS A 113 1.31 -15.07 18.61
CA HIS A 113 0.61 -15.90 19.59
C HIS A 113 1.56 -16.89 20.28
N ASP A 114 2.30 -17.67 19.47
CA ASP A 114 3.23 -18.70 19.99
C ASP A 114 4.35 -18.07 20.84
N ASP A 115 4.87 -16.90 20.43
CA ASP A 115 5.85 -16.14 21.20
C ASP A 115 5.30 -15.68 22.57
N VAL A 116 4.08 -15.14 22.58
CA VAL A 116 3.43 -14.68 23.82
C VAL A 116 3.07 -15.88 24.71
N GLU A 117 2.64 -17.01 24.15
CA GLU A 117 2.38 -18.24 24.89
C GLU A 117 3.64 -18.76 25.59
N THR A 118 4.82 -18.61 24.98
CA THR A 118 6.11 -18.97 25.58
C THR A 118 6.60 -17.96 26.65
N GLY A 119 5.84 -16.88 26.92
CA GLY A 119 6.13 -15.89 27.95
C GLY A 119 6.92 -14.67 27.46
N ILE A 120 7.07 -14.48 26.15
CA ILE A 120 7.63 -13.23 25.60
C ILE A 120 6.58 -12.11 25.75
N SER A 121 7.03 -10.88 26.08
CA SER A 121 6.12 -9.74 26.19
C SER A 121 5.37 -9.52 24.87
N THR A 122 4.12 -9.03 24.93
CA THR A 122 3.32 -8.77 23.73
C THR A 122 4.07 -7.84 22.78
N SER A 123 4.63 -6.75 23.31
CA SER A 123 5.37 -5.77 22.52
C SER A 123 6.61 -6.33 21.84
N ASP A 124 7.35 -7.22 22.51
CA ASP A 124 8.55 -7.83 21.92
C ASP A 124 8.21 -8.90 20.91
N ALA A 125 7.10 -9.64 21.08
CA ALA A 125 6.60 -10.57 20.08
C ALA A 125 6.22 -9.85 18.78
N PHE A 126 5.51 -8.71 18.86
CA PHE A 126 5.22 -7.85 17.70
C PHE A 126 6.49 -7.26 17.08
N ALA A 127 7.50 -6.91 17.89
CA ALA A 127 8.76 -6.33 17.43
C ALA A 127 9.62 -7.29 16.59
N LYS A 128 9.42 -8.60 16.68
CA LYS A 128 10.07 -9.58 15.81
C LYS A 128 9.64 -9.47 14.33
N HIS A 129 8.53 -8.78 14.04
CA HIS A 129 7.97 -8.63 12.71
C HIS A 129 7.91 -7.16 12.23
N PRO A 130 9.03 -6.43 12.16
CA PRO A 130 9.06 -4.98 11.88
C PRO A 130 8.64 -4.62 10.45
N LEU A 131 8.63 -5.58 9.53
CA LEU A 131 8.12 -5.41 8.16
C LEU A 131 6.60 -5.44 8.09
N VAL A 132 5.93 -5.95 9.13
CA VAL A 132 4.48 -6.08 9.22
C VAL A 132 3.93 -5.02 10.17
N PHE A 133 4.45 -4.93 11.37
CA PHE A 133 3.96 -4.04 12.41
C PHE A 133 4.80 -2.76 12.48
N PRO A 134 4.18 -1.58 12.28
CA PRO A 134 4.90 -0.31 12.38
C PRO A 134 5.46 -0.05 13.77
N LEU A 135 6.59 0.65 13.84
CA LEU A 135 7.24 1.01 15.09
C LEU A 135 6.31 1.76 16.07
N LEU A 136 5.42 2.61 15.54
CA LEU A 136 4.40 3.31 16.33
C LEU A 136 3.54 2.30 17.13
N MET A 137 2.99 1.29 16.44
CA MET A 137 2.16 0.25 17.06
C MET A 137 2.92 -0.50 18.15
N ILE A 138 4.15 -0.95 17.86
CA ILE A 138 5.00 -1.67 18.82
C ILE A 138 5.27 -0.82 20.06
N SER A 139 5.56 0.45 19.88
CA SER A 139 5.88 1.37 20.97
C SER A 139 4.67 1.68 21.85
N MET A 140 3.49 1.84 21.25
CA MET A 140 2.24 2.04 21.99
C MET A 140 1.82 0.78 22.76
N ILE A 141 1.96 -0.41 22.15
CA ILE A 141 1.73 -1.69 22.87
C ILE A 141 2.70 -1.80 24.06
N ARG A 142 3.97 -1.47 23.87
CA ARG A 142 4.98 -1.51 24.95
C ARG A 142 4.62 -0.57 26.10
N ALA A 143 4.19 0.63 25.80
CA ALA A 143 3.76 1.59 26.83
C ALA A 143 2.50 1.09 27.57
N GLY A 144 1.50 0.60 26.81
CA GLY A 144 0.27 0.05 27.37
C GLY A 144 0.51 -1.20 28.23
N GLU A 145 1.43 -2.07 27.82
CA GLU A 145 1.85 -3.27 28.56
C GLU A 145 2.57 -2.90 29.86
N ALA A 146 3.55 -2.00 29.78
CA ALA A 146 4.30 -1.53 30.94
C ALA A 146 3.44 -0.73 31.94
N GLY A 147 2.46 0.04 31.45
CA GLY A 147 1.58 0.87 32.25
C GLY A 147 0.28 0.17 32.70
N GLY A 148 0.00 -1.03 32.21
CA GLY A 148 -1.24 -1.76 32.54
C GLY A 148 -2.51 -1.22 31.86
N PHE A 149 -2.38 -0.42 30.79
CA PHE A 149 -3.49 0.17 30.02
C PHE A 149 -3.47 -0.28 28.54
N LEU A 150 -3.17 -1.56 28.32
CA LEU A 150 -3.04 -2.14 26.98
C LEU A 150 -4.30 -1.95 26.11
N GLU A 151 -5.49 -2.00 26.72
CA GLU A 151 -6.77 -1.73 26.06
C GLU A 151 -6.78 -0.34 25.39
N GLY A 152 -6.50 0.71 26.17
CA GLY A 152 -6.47 2.09 25.67
C GLY A 152 -5.40 2.32 24.61
N ALA A 153 -4.23 1.69 24.76
CA ALA A 153 -3.18 1.73 23.75
C ALA A 153 -3.62 1.09 22.42
N LEU A 154 -4.28 -0.06 22.47
CA LEU A 154 -4.79 -0.76 21.29
C LEU A 154 -5.94 -0.01 20.62
N ASP A 155 -6.83 0.61 21.39
CA ASP A 155 -7.88 1.47 20.83
C ASP A 155 -7.29 2.68 20.11
N SER A 156 -6.31 3.35 20.72
CA SER A 156 -5.58 4.46 20.08
C SER A 156 -4.88 4.04 18.79
N ILE A 157 -4.25 2.86 18.75
CA ILE A 157 -3.66 2.29 17.53
C ILE A 157 -4.72 2.06 16.47
N ALA A 158 -5.86 1.49 16.83
CA ALA A 158 -6.97 1.22 15.92
C ALA A 158 -7.51 2.51 15.30
N VAL A 159 -7.80 3.51 16.14
CA VAL A 159 -8.25 4.85 15.70
C VAL A 159 -7.24 5.52 14.78
N ASN A 160 -5.94 5.46 15.12
CA ASN A 160 -4.87 6.01 14.29
C ASN A 160 -4.85 5.38 12.90
N PHE A 161 -4.83 4.05 12.82
CA PHE A 161 -4.79 3.34 11.54
C PHE A 161 -6.07 3.55 10.73
N GLU A 162 -7.24 3.59 11.36
CA GLU A 162 -8.51 3.89 10.70
C GLU A 162 -8.51 5.31 10.07
N LYS A 163 -8.07 6.32 10.83
CA LYS A 163 -7.90 7.69 10.34
C LYS A 163 -6.90 7.74 9.16
N GLU A 164 -5.77 7.03 9.27
CA GLU A 164 -4.77 6.98 8.19
C GLU A 164 -5.31 6.26 6.94
N VAL A 165 -6.07 5.17 7.08
CA VAL A 165 -6.73 4.46 5.97
C VAL A 165 -7.76 5.38 5.31
N LYS A 166 -8.57 6.09 6.10
CA LYS A 166 -9.57 7.04 5.61
C LYS A 166 -8.92 8.18 4.81
N LEU A 167 -7.86 8.78 5.36
CA LEU A 167 -7.13 9.86 4.70
C LEU A 167 -6.51 9.38 3.37
N LYS A 168 -5.81 8.23 3.37
CA LYS A 168 -5.27 7.63 2.15
C LYS A 168 -6.37 7.28 1.14
N GLY A 169 -7.52 6.82 1.61
CA GLY A 169 -8.69 6.54 0.79
C GLY A 169 -9.21 7.77 0.07
N LYS A 170 -9.40 8.89 0.80
CA LYS A 170 -9.85 10.18 0.24
C LYS A 170 -8.90 10.68 -0.84
N ILE A 171 -7.59 10.73 -0.54
CA ILE A 171 -6.57 11.18 -1.51
C ILE A 171 -6.58 10.28 -2.75
N LYS A 172 -6.64 8.96 -2.57
CA LYS A 172 -6.67 8.00 -3.69
C LYS A 172 -7.92 8.20 -4.55
N SER A 173 -9.09 8.33 -3.94
CA SER A 173 -10.36 8.56 -4.67
C SER A 173 -10.30 9.84 -5.50
N ALA A 174 -9.85 10.93 -4.92
CA ALA A 174 -9.75 12.22 -5.59
C ALA A 174 -8.80 12.18 -6.81
N LEU A 175 -7.68 11.47 -6.69
CA LEU A 175 -6.70 11.36 -7.77
C LEU A 175 -7.02 10.27 -8.79
N THR A 176 -8.02 9.42 -8.56
CA THR A 176 -8.34 8.31 -9.48
C THR A 176 -8.82 8.80 -10.84
N TYR A 177 -9.75 9.77 -10.87
CA TYR A 177 -10.27 10.35 -12.12
C TYR A 177 -9.16 11.02 -12.94
N PRO A 178 -8.35 11.96 -12.40
CA PRO A 178 -7.23 12.55 -13.12
C PRO A 178 -6.25 11.53 -13.71
N VAL A 179 -5.90 10.50 -12.94
CA VAL A 179 -4.97 9.45 -13.41
C VAL A 179 -5.56 8.65 -14.56
N ILE A 180 -6.85 8.25 -14.48
CA ILE A 180 -7.52 7.53 -15.57
C ILE A 180 -7.55 8.37 -16.84
N VAL A 181 -7.96 9.63 -16.74
CA VAL A 181 -8.03 10.54 -17.91
C VAL A 181 -6.66 10.77 -18.50
N LEU A 182 -5.62 10.96 -17.68
CA LEU A 182 -4.24 11.11 -18.15
C LEU A 182 -3.76 9.86 -18.91
N ILE A 183 -4.02 8.66 -18.38
CA ILE A 183 -3.65 7.40 -19.04
C ILE A 183 -4.38 7.26 -20.38
N MET A 184 -5.71 7.49 -20.41
CA MET A 184 -6.51 7.41 -21.62
C MET A 184 -6.03 8.40 -22.67
N SER A 185 -5.65 9.59 -22.24
CA SER A 185 -5.09 10.64 -23.10
C SER A 185 -3.77 10.24 -23.72
N LEU A 186 -2.85 9.73 -22.91
CA LEU A 186 -1.55 9.24 -23.40
C LEU A 186 -1.71 8.07 -24.38
N VAL A 187 -2.64 7.14 -24.09
CA VAL A 187 -2.97 6.03 -24.99
C VAL A 187 -3.54 6.55 -26.31
N SER A 188 -4.45 7.54 -26.25
CA SER A 188 -5.05 8.14 -27.46
C SER A 188 -4.00 8.82 -28.33
N VAL A 189 -3.12 9.65 -27.73
CA VAL A 189 -2.01 10.30 -28.43
C VAL A 189 -1.04 9.28 -29.03
N ALA A 190 -0.68 8.25 -28.27
CA ALA A 190 0.20 7.18 -28.76
C ALA A 190 -0.43 6.42 -29.94
N THR A 191 -1.72 6.12 -29.86
CA THR A 191 -2.47 5.46 -30.94
C THR A 191 -2.51 6.32 -32.21
N MET A 192 -2.77 7.62 -32.08
CA MET A 192 -2.71 8.53 -33.22
C MET A 192 -1.31 8.58 -33.85
N LEU A 193 -0.27 8.69 -33.06
CA LEU A 193 1.11 8.75 -33.55
C LEU A 193 1.56 7.44 -34.20
N ILE A 194 1.20 6.27 -33.62
CA ILE A 194 1.68 4.98 -34.11
C ILE A 194 0.91 4.48 -35.33
N PHE A 195 -0.41 4.72 -35.37
CA PHE A 195 -1.28 4.15 -36.40
C PHE A 195 -1.74 5.18 -37.44
N ILE A 196 -2.22 6.34 -37.00
CA ILE A 196 -2.86 7.31 -37.90
C ILE A 196 -1.83 8.11 -38.70
N VAL A 197 -0.81 8.66 -38.03
CA VAL A 197 0.22 9.48 -38.70
C VAL A 197 0.95 8.74 -39.83
N PRO A 198 1.34 7.43 -39.71
CA PRO A 198 1.98 6.71 -40.80
C PRO A 198 1.05 6.47 -42.01
N VAL A 199 -0.25 6.30 -41.79
CA VAL A 199 -1.22 6.16 -42.89
C VAL A 199 -1.28 7.45 -43.69
N PHE A 200 -1.39 8.60 -43.01
CA PHE A 200 -1.36 9.91 -43.69
C PHE A 200 -0.02 10.15 -44.40
N GLN A 201 1.12 9.80 -43.76
CA GLN A 201 2.42 9.92 -44.41
C GLN A 201 2.50 9.14 -45.71
N LYS A 202 2.05 7.87 -45.73
CA LYS A 202 2.02 7.04 -46.96
C LYS A 202 1.12 7.66 -48.02
N MET A 203 -0.06 8.12 -47.66
CA MET A 203 -1.02 8.75 -48.58
C MET A 203 -0.43 10.00 -49.24
N PHE A 204 0.24 10.87 -48.48
CA PHE A 204 0.88 12.08 -49.04
C PHE A 204 2.11 11.79 -49.85
N SER A 205 2.92 10.80 -49.49
CA SER A 205 4.11 10.41 -50.24
C SER A 205 3.73 9.85 -51.62
N SER A 206 2.58 9.17 -51.74
CA SER A 206 2.07 8.65 -53.02
C SER A 206 1.58 9.77 -53.96
N LEU A 207 1.21 10.93 -53.44
CA LEU A 207 0.77 12.11 -54.21
C LEU A 207 1.94 13.01 -54.64
N GLY A 208 3.19 12.65 -54.33
CA GLY A 208 4.39 13.40 -54.74
C GLY A 208 4.59 14.76 -54.05
N GLY A 209 3.79 15.08 -53.02
CA GLY A 209 3.84 16.34 -52.28
C GLY A 209 4.89 16.36 -51.20
N LYS A 210 5.56 17.52 -50.99
CA LYS A 210 6.43 17.73 -49.81
C LYS A 210 5.57 17.99 -48.55
N LEU A 211 5.84 17.28 -47.47
CA LEU A 211 5.15 17.46 -46.21
C LEU A 211 5.51 18.82 -45.57
N PRO A 212 4.53 19.60 -45.09
CA PRO A 212 4.77 20.78 -44.27
C PRO A 212 5.53 20.47 -42.98
N LEU A 213 6.27 21.47 -42.45
CA LEU A 213 7.08 21.31 -41.24
C LEU A 213 6.32 20.71 -40.03
N PRO A 214 5.08 21.16 -39.69
CA PRO A 214 4.33 20.56 -38.57
C PRO A 214 4.01 19.08 -38.77
N THR A 215 3.65 18.70 -39.99
CA THR A 215 3.37 17.28 -40.33
C THR A 215 4.64 16.44 -40.29
N MET A 216 5.77 17.00 -40.74
CA MET A 216 7.08 16.33 -40.68
C MET A 216 7.51 16.09 -39.23
N MET A 217 7.28 17.04 -38.30
CA MET A 217 7.51 16.85 -36.87
C MET A 217 6.67 15.69 -36.32
N LEU A 218 5.38 15.60 -36.68
CA LEU A 218 4.53 14.47 -36.23
C LEU A 218 5.05 13.13 -36.75
N VAL A 219 5.57 13.08 -38.00
CA VAL A 219 6.15 11.85 -38.54
C VAL A 219 7.43 11.45 -37.81
N TYR A 220 8.29 12.41 -37.42
CA TYR A 220 9.44 12.12 -36.56
C TYR A 220 9.02 11.63 -35.19
N MET A 221 8.03 12.27 -34.56
CA MET A 221 7.49 11.83 -33.29
C MET A 221 6.87 10.43 -33.40
N SER A 222 6.14 10.13 -34.47
CA SER A 222 5.55 8.81 -34.75
C SER A 222 6.64 7.73 -34.82
N ARG A 223 7.72 7.96 -35.57
CA ARG A 223 8.85 7.02 -35.67
C ARG A 223 9.55 6.82 -34.32
N ALA A 224 9.76 7.90 -33.57
CA ALA A 224 10.33 7.83 -32.23
C ALA A 224 9.45 7.03 -31.27
N MET A 225 8.11 7.17 -31.36
CA MET A 225 7.17 6.54 -30.45
C MET A 225 7.20 5.01 -30.50
N VAL A 226 7.51 4.43 -31.65
CA VAL A 226 7.68 2.98 -31.85
C VAL A 226 8.80 2.41 -30.95
N TRP A 227 9.83 3.21 -30.67
CA TRP A 227 10.94 2.84 -29.79
C TRP A 227 10.74 3.34 -28.34
N VAL A 228 10.15 4.52 -28.19
CA VAL A 228 9.92 5.13 -26.87
C VAL A 228 8.91 4.34 -26.04
N VAL A 229 7.81 3.86 -26.64
CA VAL A 229 6.78 3.10 -25.91
C VAL A 229 7.36 1.83 -25.28
N PRO A 230 8.01 0.90 -26.02
CA PRO A 230 8.59 -0.28 -25.39
C PRO A 230 9.72 0.07 -24.40
N LEU A 231 10.51 1.09 -24.67
CA LEU A 231 11.56 1.56 -23.75
C LEU A 231 10.95 2.03 -22.41
N VAL A 232 9.89 2.85 -22.45
CA VAL A 232 9.18 3.31 -21.22
C VAL A 232 8.59 2.14 -20.46
N ILE A 233 8.02 1.14 -21.15
CA ILE A 233 7.50 -0.07 -20.49
C ILE A 233 8.62 -0.84 -19.81
N VAL A 234 9.74 -1.09 -20.48
CA VAL A 234 10.89 -1.80 -19.92
C VAL A 234 11.49 -1.04 -18.74
N LEU A 235 11.68 0.28 -18.87
CA LEU A 235 12.16 1.12 -17.77
C LEU A 235 11.19 1.15 -16.60
N GLY A 236 9.88 1.19 -16.85
CA GLY A 236 8.85 1.12 -15.82
C GLY A 236 8.88 -0.20 -15.05
N ILE A 237 9.04 -1.31 -15.76
CA ILE A 237 9.19 -2.64 -15.16
C ILE A 237 10.50 -2.69 -14.34
N ALA A 238 11.63 -2.29 -14.90
CA ALA A 238 12.92 -2.25 -14.18
C ALA A 238 12.84 -1.35 -12.93
N PHE A 239 12.23 -0.17 -13.05
CA PHE A 239 12.00 0.73 -11.93
C PHE A 239 11.10 0.13 -10.85
N SER A 240 10.07 -0.64 -11.23
CA SER A 240 9.16 -1.29 -10.27
C SER A 240 9.85 -2.35 -9.41
N PHE A 241 10.91 -2.97 -9.88
CA PHE A 241 11.76 -3.90 -9.11
C PHE A 241 12.84 -3.17 -8.32
N TRP A 242 13.47 -2.17 -8.90
CA TRP A 242 14.57 -1.42 -8.27
C TRP A 242 14.10 -0.51 -7.13
N TRP A 243 12.96 0.18 -7.31
CA TRP A 243 12.45 1.18 -6.37
C TRP A 243 12.11 0.65 -4.97
N PRO A 244 11.42 -0.49 -4.79
CA PRO A 244 11.10 -1.02 -3.46
C PRO A 244 12.34 -1.30 -2.60
N GLU A 245 13.44 -1.68 -3.22
CA GLU A 245 14.67 -2.04 -2.54
C GLU A 245 15.45 -0.80 -2.07
N HIS A 246 15.44 0.27 -2.89
CA HIS A 246 16.27 1.45 -2.65
C HIS A 246 15.53 2.63 -1.97
N LYS A 247 14.20 2.68 -2.07
CA LYS A 247 13.40 3.82 -1.55
C LYS A 247 13.57 4.10 -0.05
N ASN A 248 13.97 3.10 0.74
CA ASN A 248 14.12 3.21 2.20
C ASN A 248 15.55 3.55 2.62
N THR A 249 16.52 3.61 1.69
CA THR A 249 17.89 4.01 2.01
C THR A 249 17.96 5.51 2.33
N GLU A 250 18.73 5.88 3.33
CA GLU A 250 18.82 7.26 3.82
C GLU A 250 19.18 8.28 2.73
N PRO A 251 20.20 8.05 1.85
CA PRO A 251 20.57 9.02 0.81
C PRO A 251 19.45 9.23 -0.23
N VAL A 252 18.67 8.18 -0.53
CA VAL A 252 17.54 8.29 -1.45
C VAL A 252 16.38 9.04 -0.79
N ARG A 253 16.02 8.69 0.45
CA ARG A 253 14.98 9.39 1.23
C ARG A 253 15.29 10.87 1.35
N ARG A 254 16.52 11.22 1.73
CA ARG A 254 16.96 12.61 1.88
C ARG A 254 16.73 13.43 0.60
N ARG A 255 17.14 12.92 -0.57
CA ARG A 255 16.97 13.62 -1.85
C ARG A 255 15.51 13.66 -2.30
N VAL A 256 14.86 12.51 -2.30
CA VAL A 256 13.48 12.36 -2.82
C VAL A 256 12.49 13.15 -1.98
N ASP A 257 12.57 13.05 -0.64
CA ASP A 257 11.61 13.73 0.23
C ASP A 257 11.84 15.26 0.25
N THR A 258 13.09 15.71 0.13
CA THR A 258 13.37 17.14 -0.04
C THR A 258 12.82 17.68 -1.37
N ILE A 259 12.96 16.93 -2.47
CA ILE A 259 12.40 17.32 -3.78
C ILE A 259 10.88 17.32 -3.72
N LYS A 260 10.25 16.30 -3.13
CA LYS A 260 8.79 16.21 -2.99
C LYS A 260 8.21 17.44 -2.29
N LEU A 261 8.84 17.94 -1.23
CA LEU A 261 8.39 19.14 -0.52
C LEU A 261 8.52 20.42 -1.34
N LYS A 262 9.43 20.45 -2.34
CA LYS A 262 9.66 21.60 -3.22
C LYS A 262 8.81 21.57 -4.49
N LEU A 263 8.14 20.47 -4.78
CA LEU A 263 7.29 20.36 -5.98
C LEU A 263 6.14 21.39 -5.91
N PRO A 264 5.94 22.18 -6.99
CA PRO A 264 4.80 23.07 -7.04
C PRO A 264 3.50 22.29 -6.87
N VAL A 265 2.53 22.83 -6.14
CA VAL A 265 1.21 22.26 -5.85
C VAL A 265 1.27 21.02 -4.94
N PHE A 266 2.00 19.97 -5.33
CA PHE A 266 2.12 18.73 -4.56
C PHE A 266 2.94 18.87 -3.27
N GLY A 267 3.93 19.75 -3.25
CA GLY A 267 4.79 19.93 -2.08
C GLY A 267 4.01 20.43 -0.86
N LEU A 268 3.04 21.34 -1.09
CA LEU A 268 2.17 21.85 -0.03
C LEU A 268 1.28 20.72 0.54
N LEU A 269 0.69 19.89 -0.32
CA LEU A 269 -0.11 18.73 0.11
C LEU A 269 0.74 17.74 0.92
N ILE A 270 1.93 17.39 0.44
CA ILE A 270 2.85 16.47 1.13
C ILE A 270 3.26 17.04 2.50
N LYS A 271 3.54 18.33 2.57
CA LYS A 271 3.84 19.03 3.84
C LYS A 271 2.68 18.92 4.82
N LYS A 272 1.44 19.22 4.39
CA LYS A 272 0.23 19.11 5.22
C LYS A 272 0.01 17.69 5.73
N ILE A 273 0.14 16.67 4.86
CA ILE A 273 0.02 15.26 5.24
C ILE A 273 1.06 14.89 6.30
N ALA A 274 2.31 15.33 6.12
CA ALA A 274 3.39 15.00 7.04
C ALA A 274 3.21 15.66 8.41
N ILE A 275 2.68 16.90 8.46
CA ILE A 275 2.32 17.61 9.70
C ILE A 275 1.13 16.92 10.39
N ALA A 276 0.07 16.56 9.65
CA ALA A 276 -1.07 15.83 10.21
C ALA A 276 -0.64 14.53 10.89
N ARG A 277 0.21 13.73 10.21
CA ARG A 277 0.77 12.50 10.77
C ARG A 277 1.66 12.74 11.98
N PHE A 278 2.57 13.71 11.88
CA PHE A 278 3.42 14.10 13.00
C PHE A 278 2.58 14.41 14.24
N SER A 279 1.63 15.32 14.12
CA SER A 279 0.83 15.77 15.25
C SER A 279 -0.04 14.68 15.84
N ARG A 280 -0.68 13.85 14.98
CA ARG A 280 -1.49 12.71 15.43
C ARG A 280 -0.66 11.67 16.13
N ASN A 281 0.40 11.18 15.50
CA ASN A 281 1.25 10.16 16.09
C ASN A 281 1.86 10.64 17.41
N PHE A 282 2.20 11.94 17.50
CA PHE A 282 2.77 12.50 18.72
C PHE A 282 1.69 12.60 19.81
N SER A 283 0.47 13.06 19.47
CA SER A 283 -0.66 13.06 20.39
C SER A 283 -0.96 11.66 20.95
N ASP A 284 -1.09 10.67 20.04
CA ASP A 284 -1.40 9.29 20.41
C ASP A 284 -0.32 8.68 21.32
N MET A 285 0.96 8.99 21.09
CA MET A 285 2.06 8.52 21.91
C MET A 285 2.08 9.16 23.30
N ILE A 286 1.79 10.47 23.40
CA ILE A 286 1.68 11.16 24.69
C ILE A 286 0.46 10.61 25.44
N HIS A 287 -0.67 10.43 24.79
CA HIS A 287 -1.87 9.79 25.35
C HIS A 287 -1.56 8.38 25.90
N ALA A 288 -0.80 7.60 25.15
CA ALA A 288 -0.33 6.28 25.55
C ALA A 288 0.82 6.31 26.59
N GLY A 289 1.08 7.44 27.24
CA GLY A 289 2.08 7.56 28.30
C GLY A 289 3.53 7.35 27.87
N VAL A 290 3.82 7.39 26.56
CA VAL A 290 5.21 7.26 26.07
C VAL A 290 6.01 8.51 26.47
N PRO A 291 7.21 8.37 27.05
CA PRO A 291 8.05 9.52 27.39
C PRO A 291 8.31 10.41 26.17
N ILE A 292 8.23 11.73 26.35
CA ILE A 292 8.30 12.74 25.28
C ILE A 292 9.51 12.54 24.35
N LEU A 293 10.70 12.30 24.94
CA LEU A 293 11.92 12.08 24.15
C LEU A 293 11.86 10.82 23.27
N ALA A 294 11.26 9.75 23.78
CA ALA A 294 11.05 8.53 22.99
C ALA A 294 10.01 8.78 21.90
N ALA A 295 8.90 9.46 22.24
CA ALA A 295 7.84 9.81 21.31
C ALA A 295 8.36 10.66 20.14
N LEU A 296 9.16 11.71 20.40
CA LEU A 296 9.76 12.56 19.36
C LEU A 296 10.59 11.76 18.34
N ASN A 297 11.41 10.80 18.81
CA ASN A 297 12.22 9.96 17.93
C ASN A 297 11.33 9.04 17.06
N ILE A 298 10.39 8.34 17.68
CA ILE A 298 9.50 7.39 16.99
C ILE A 298 8.61 8.12 15.96
N VAL A 299 8.05 9.27 16.37
CA VAL A 299 7.21 10.09 15.50
C VAL A 299 8.01 10.65 14.33
N GLY A 300 9.28 11.02 14.55
CA GLY A 300 10.19 11.39 13.46
C GLY A 300 10.31 10.29 12.43
N GLU A 301 10.56 9.05 12.84
CA GLU A 301 10.68 7.90 11.94
C GLU A 301 9.37 7.57 11.21
N THR A 302 8.23 7.73 11.87
CA THR A 302 6.91 7.38 11.35
C THR A 302 6.23 8.53 10.59
N SER A 303 6.79 9.75 10.60
CA SER A 303 6.25 10.92 9.87
C SER A 303 6.18 10.72 8.35
N GLY A 304 6.96 9.77 7.83
CA GLY A 304 7.00 9.46 6.39
C GLY A 304 7.76 10.48 5.53
N ASN A 305 8.50 11.40 6.16
CA ASN A 305 9.32 12.41 5.47
C ASN A 305 10.66 12.59 6.18
N TRP A 306 11.75 12.44 5.44
CA TRP A 306 13.11 12.55 6.00
C TRP A 306 13.41 13.93 6.60
N VAL A 307 12.88 15.01 6.02
CA VAL A 307 13.13 16.39 6.51
C VAL A 307 12.50 16.57 7.89
N ILE A 308 11.29 16.05 8.12
CA ILE A 308 10.64 16.08 9.43
C ILE A 308 11.40 15.18 10.42
N GLN A 309 11.80 13.98 9.98
CA GLN A 309 12.58 13.05 10.81
C GLN A 309 13.89 13.70 11.30
N ASP A 310 14.68 14.32 10.41
CA ASP A 310 15.92 14.99 10.77
C ASP A 310 15.69 16.19 11.70
N SER A 311 14.64 16.98 11.44
CA SER A 311 14.25 18.09 12.31
C SER A 311 13.89 17.61 13.73
N LEU A 312 13.03 16.59 13.83
CA LEU A 312 12.59 16.06 15.12
C LEU A 312 13.72 15.40 15.90
N LYS A 313 14.68 14.75 15.22
CA LYS A 313 15.88 14.21 15.87
C LYS A 313 16.69 15.32 16.54
N LYS A 314 16.84 16.47 15.90
CA LYS A 314 17.55 17.65 16.45
C LYS A 314 16.74 18.31 17.58
N VAL A 315 15.41 18.39 17.42
CA VAL A 315 14.51 18.86 18.50
C VAL A 315 14.63 17.95 19.73
N ALA A 316 14.60 16.62 19.56
CA ALA A 316 14.75 15.68 20.66
C ALA A 316 16.12 15.81 21.37
N ALA A 317 17.19 16.11 20.63
CA ALA A 317 18.49 16.39 21.23
C ALA A 317 18.45 17.66 22.11
N SER A 318 17.82 18.73 21.63
CA SER A 318 17.65 19.97 22.38
C SER A 318 16.75 19.81 23.62
N VAL A 319 15.66 19.06 23.49
CA VAL A 319 14.77 18.75 24.64
C VAL A 319 15.49 17.91 25.69
N ARG A 320 16.43 17.05 25.30
CA ARG A 320 17.28 16.30 26.26
C ARG A 320 18.19 17.22 27.09
N GLU A 321 18.56 18.37 26.55
CA GLU A 321 19.34 19.42 27.24
C GLU A 321 18.47 20.31 28.13
N GLY A 322 17.15 20.05 28.19
CA GLY A 322 16.20 20.79 29.01
C GLY A 322 15.51 21.96 28.33
N ASN A 323 15.68 22.10 27.00
CA ASN A 323 14.96 23.12 26.24
C ASN A 323 13.51 22.70 25.98
N SER A 324 12.64 23.69 25.66
CA SER A 324 11.27 23.42 25.20
C SER A 324 11.23 22.67 23.86
N ILE A 325 10.09 22.08 23.50
CA ILE A 325 9.88 21.46 22.20
C ILE A 325 9.68 22.55 21.14
N SER A 326 8.88 23.55 21.47
CA SER A 326 8.47 24.63 20.57
C SER A 326 9.62 25.50 20.09
N GLY A 327 10.57 25.83 20.96
CA GLY A 327 11.71 26.69 20.65
C GLY A 327 12.57 26.18 19.49
N PRO A 328 13.16 24.98 19.58
CA PRO A 328 13.93 24.39 18.49
C PRO A 328 13.09 24.11 17.23
N LEU A 329 11.81 23.77 17.37
CA LEU A 329 10.90 23.51 16.25
C LEU A 329 10.74 24.73 15.34
N ALA A 330 10.74 25.96 15.92
CA ALA A 330 10.63 27.22 15.18
C ALA A 330 11.75 27.43 14.15
N ASN A 331 12.91 26.81 14.36
CA ASN A 331 14.05 26.92 13.43
C ASN A 331 13.88 26.14 12.14
N TYR A 332 12.85 25.31 12.03
CA TYR A 332 12.64 24.46 10.85
C TYR A 332 11.42 24.91 10.03
N PRO A 333 11.60 25.44 8.81
CA PRO A 333 10.50 26.00 7.98
C PRO A 333 9.47 24.95 7.56
N VAL A 334 9.74 23.67 7.77
CA VAL A 334 8.77 22.59 7.51
C VAL A 334 7.60 22.67 8.49
N PHE A 335 7.81 23.19 9.72
CA PHE A 335 6.76 23.41 10.71
C PHE A 335 6.19 24.84 10.57
N PRO A 336 4.89 24.98 10.25
CA PRO A 336 4.24 26.29 10.18
C PRO A 336 4.20 27.00 11.54
N PRO A 337 4.20 28.33 11.57
CA PRO A 337 4.18 29.10 12.84
C PRO A 337 3.03 28.73 13.76
N MET A 338 1.85 28.45 13.21
CA MET A 338 0.68 28.02 13.98
C MET A 338 0.94 26.72 14.74
N VAL A 339 1.62 25.74 14.12
CA VAL A 339 1.96 24.45 14.76
C VAL A 339 2.90 24.70 15.95
N VAL A 340 3.93 25.53 15.74
CA VAL A 340 4.91 25.89 16.78
C VAL A 340 4.21 26.59 17.95
N GLN A 341 3.33 27.56 17.66
CA GLN A 341 2.56 28.28 18.68
C GLN A 341 1.64 27.37 19.48
N MET A 342 0.89 26.47 18.81
CA MET A 342 -0.02 25.54 19.50
C MET A 342 0.77 24.56 20.38
N ILE A 343 1.94 24.10 19.93
CA ILE A 343 2.83 23.26 20.75
C ILE A 343 3.34 24.05 21.95
N ALA A 344 3.76 25.33 21.79
CA ALA A 344 4.19 26.15 22.89
C ALA A 344 3.09 26.32 23.95
N VAL A 345 1.87 26.67 23.53
CA VAL A 345 0.72 26.77 24.45
C VAL A 345 0.41 25.45 25.16
N GLY A 346 0.50 24.32 24.41
CA GLY A 346 0.30 22.99 24.99
C GLY A 346 1.38 22.62 26.00
N GLU A 347 2.62 23.02 25.74
CA GLU A 347 3.79 22.80 26.61
C GLU A 347 3.64 23.63 27.90
N ASP A 348 3.35 24.94 27.80
CA ASP A 348 3.16 25.83 28.92
C ASP A 348 1.95 25.46 29.80
N ALA A 349 0.86 25.01 29.20
CA ALA A 349 -0.37 24.63 29.90
C ALA A 349 -0.40 23.16 30.37
N GLY A 350 0.64 22.35 30.07
CA GLY A 350 0.63 20.90 30.35
C GLY A 350 -0.44 20.13 29.56
N SER A 351 -0.93 20.70 28.45
CA SER A 351 -2.00 20.12 27.63
C SER A 351 -1.53 19.81 26.20
N LEU A 352 -0.28 19.36 26.08
CA LEU A 352 0.39 19.10 24.80
C LEU A 352 -0.40 18.12 23.91
N GLU A 353 -0.95 17.06 24.49
CA GLU A 353 -1.77 16.05 23.82
C GLU A 353 -2.98 16.71 23.12
N VAL A 354 -3.73 17.53 23.88
CA VAL A 354 -4.94 18.21 23.35
C VAL A 354 -4.58 19.13 22.21
N MET A 355 -3.50 19.89 22.32
CA MET A 355 -3.05 20.80 21.26
C MET A 355 -2.59 20.04 20.02
N LEU A 356 -1.83 18.96 20.19
CA LEU A 356 -1.41 18.10 19.07
C LEU A 356 -2.59 17.46 18.35
N ASN A 357 -3.61 17.03 19.08
CA ASN A 357 -4.82 16.46 18.47
C ASN A 357 -5.58 17.50 17.65
N LYS A 358 -5.71 18.73 18.17
CA LYS A 358 -6.31 19.86 17.42
C LYS A 358 -5.51 20.21 16.17
N ILE A 359 -4.17 20.20 16.23
CA ILE A 359 -3.31 20.40 15.06
C ILE A 359 -3.56 19.29 14.04
N ALA A 360 -3.61 18.03 14.48
CA ALA A 360 -3.86 16.90 13.60
C ALA A 360 -5.21 17.00 12.87
N ASP A 361 -6.29 17.31 13.60
CA ASP A 361 -7.62 17.45 13.03
C ASP A 361 -7.72 18.64 12.06
N PHE A 362 -7.08 19.77 12.40
CA PHE A 362 -6.98 20.92 11.50
C PHE A 362 -6.25 20.55 10.19
N TYR A 363 -5.08 19.88 10.31
CA TYR A 363 -4.32 19.49 9.12
C TYR A 363 -4.97 18.38 8.32
N ASP A 364 -5.81 17.53 8.91
CA ASP A 364 -6.63 16.58 8.14
C ASP A 364 -7.63 17.31 7.23
N GLN A 365 -8.30 18.35 7.74
CA GLN A 365 -9.20 19.19 6.96
C GLN A 365 -8.45 19.97 5.87
N GLU A 366 -7.26 20.47 6.19
CA GLU A 366 -6.38 21.14 5.25
C GLU A 366 -5.88 20.22 4.13
N VAL A 367 -5.62 18.95 4.43
CA VAL A 367 -5.26 17.92 3.43
C VAL A 367 -6.47 17.62 2.54
N GLU A 368 -7.66 17.50 3.11
CA GLU A 368 -8.89 17.28 2.35
C GLU A 368 -9.13 18.43 1.36
N SER A 369 -9.15 19.67 1.87
CA SER A 369 -9.33 20.88 1.06
C SER A 369 -8.24 21.03 -0.02
N ALA A 370 -6.97 20.81 0.32
CA ALA A 370 -5.89 20.86 -0.64
C ALA A 370 -6.00 19.78 -1.73
N THR A 371 -6.51 18.60 -1.38
CA THR A 371 -6.73 17.50 -2.32
C THR A 371 -7.86 17.84 -3.30
N GLU A 372 -8.95 18.42 -2.81
CA GLU A 372 -10.07 18.86 -3.64
C GLU A 372 -9.65 20.01 -4.58
N GLN A 373 -8.96 21.02 -4.08
CA GLN A 373 -8.42 22.13 -4.88
C GLN A 373 -7.48 21.61 -5.97
N LEU A 374 -6.59 20.66 -5.63
CA LEU A 374 -5.66 20.06 -6.57
C LEU A 374 -6.40 19.33 -7.70
N THR A 375 -7.44 18.58 -7.34
CA THR A 375 -8.28 17.87 -8.33
C THR A 375 -9.00 18.84 -9.24
N ALA A 376 -9.60 19.90 -8.69
CA ALA A 376 -10.29 20.95 -9.43
C ALA A 376 -9.37 21.74 -10.38
N MET A 377 -8.07 21.90 -10.02
CA MET A 377 -7.08 22.55 -10.89
C MET A 377 -6.55 21.65 -12.00
N ILE A 378 -6.44 20.34 -11.75
CA ILE A 378 -5.92 19.40 -12.75
C ILE A 378 -6.86 19.26 -13.94
N GLU A 379 -8.18 19.28 -13.72
CA GLU A 379 -9.17 19.09 -14.77
C GLU A 379 -9.07 20.13 -15.92
N PRO A 380 -9.13 21.45 -15.66
CA PRO A 380 -8.94 22.46 -16.71
C PRO A 380 -7.56 22.37 -17.40
N LEU A 381 -6.50 22.09 -16.63
CA LEU A 381 -5.16 21.95 -17.18
C LEU A 381 -5.08 20.76 -18.15
N MET A 382 -5.72 19.64 -17.81
CA MET A 382 -5.76 18.46 -18.69
C MET A 382 -6.58 18.72 -19.94
N VAL A 383 -7.75 19.38 -19.84
CA VAL A 383 -8.57 19.75 -21.00
C VAL A 383 -7.79 20.68 -21.93
N ALA A 384 -7.13 21.70 -21.39
CA ALA A 384 -6.32 22.62 -22.16
C ALA A 384 -5.11 21.90 -22.85
N PHE A 385 -4.41 21.07 -22.10
CA PHE A 385 -3.30 20.29 -22.64
C PHE A 385 -3.73 19.35 -23.77
N LEU A 386 -4.83 18.63 -23.57
CA LEU A 386 -5.39 17.73 -24.58
C LEU A 386 -5.89 18.48 -25.81
N GLY A 387 -6.57 19.61 -25.60
CA GLY A 387 -7.04 20.47 -26.68
C GLY A 387 -5.88 20.95 -27.57
N VAL A 388 -4.79 21.39 -26.95
CA VAL A 388 -3.58 21.84 -27.68
C VAL A 388 -2.90 20.66 -28.38
N VAL A 389 -2.72 19.53 -27.73
CA VAL A 389 -2.01 18.37 -28.31
C VAL A 389 -2.83 17.73 -29.43
N ILE A 390 -4.09 17.39 -29.18
CA ILE A 390 -4.94 16.74 -30.18
C ILE A 390 -5.31 17.72 -31.28
N GLY A 391 -5.68 18.94 -30.96
CA GLY A 391 -5.96 20.00 -31.92
C GLY A 391 -4.76 20.32 -32.80
N GLY A 392 -3.57 20.43 -32.22
CA GLY A 392 -2.32 20.61 -32.94
C GLY A 392 -2.01 19.43 -33.88
N MET A 393 -2.22 18.19 -33.43
CA MET A 393 -2.07 17.00 -34.29
C MET A 393 -3.06 17.00 -35.47
N VAL A 394 -4.33 17.30 -35.19
CA VAL A 394 -5.35 17.38 -36.25
C VAL A 394 -4.97 18.45 -37.29
N ILE A 395 -4.64 19.66 -36.85
CA ILE A 395 -4.22 20.74 -37.74
C ILE A 395 -3.00 20.29 -38.57
N ALA A 396 -1.98 19.72 -37.93
CA ALA A 396 -0.78 19.28 -38.61
C ALA A 396 -1.02 18.13 -39.63
N LEU A 397 -1.99 17.27 -39.39
CA LEU A 397 -2.39 16.20 -40.32
C LEU A 397 -3.20 16.73 -41.52
N TYR A 398 -4.03 17.77 -41.33
CA TYR A 398 -4.85 18.35 -42.40
C TYR A 398 -4.12 19.41 -43.20
N LEU A 399 -3.05 20.03 -42.69
CA LEU A 399 -2.26 21.06 -43.38
C LEU A 399 -1.78 20.65 -44.78
N PRO A 400 -1.31 19.41 -45.01
CA PRO A 400 -0.95 18.95 -46.34
C PRO A 400 -2.12 18.92 -47.32
N ILE A 401 -3.35 18.59 -46.87
CA ILE A 401 -4.55 18.53 -47.71
C ILE A 401 -4.84 19.90 -48.32
N PHE A 402 -4.73 20.96 -47.53
CA PHE A 402 -4.90 22.33 -48.02
C PHE A 402 -3.80 22.77 -49.01
N ASN A 403 -2.60 22.15 -48.93
CA ASN A 403 -1.53 22.44 -49.89
C ASN A 403 -1.64 21.65 -51.20
N ILE A 404 -2.35 20.50 -51.23
CA ILE A 404 -2.58 19.72 -52.46
C ILE A 404 -3.40 20.54 -53.49
N SER A 405 -4.31 21.40 -53.04
CA SER A 405 -5.08 22.27 -53.95
C SER A 405 -4.18 23.28 -54.73
N LYS A 406 -2.95 23.52 -54.26
CA LYS A 406 -1.97 24.36 -54.94
C LYS A 406 -1.06 23.57 -55.91
N LEU A 407 -1.08 22.23 -55.87
CA LEU A 407 -0.28 21.34 -56.72
C LEU A 407 -1.10 20.80 -57.92
N ILE A 408 -2.40 20.94 -57.88
CA ILE A 408 -3.34 20.57 -58.98
C ILE A 408 -3.63 21.86 -59.79
N LYS A 409 -2.60 22.55 -60.24
CA LYS A 409 -2.69 23.60 -61.26
C LYS A 409 -1.88 23.20 -62.46
#